data_5e2acbeac5c2721058d47df335934981
#
_entry.id   5e2acbeac5c2721058d47df335934981
#
_cell.length_a   1.000
_cell.length_b   1.000
_cell.length_c   1.000
_cell.angle_alpha   90.00
_cell.angle_beta   90.00
_cell.angle_gamma   90.00
#
_symmetry.space_group_name_H-M   'P 1'
#
loop_
_entity.id
_entity.type
_entity.pdbx_description
1 polymer ?
#
loop_
_entity_poly.entity_id
_entity_poly.type
_entity_poly.pdbx_seq_one_letter_code
_entity_poly.pdbx_strand_id
1 'polypeptide(L)'
;PLSGGFAAVVKYINASPAMVVSIDIPSGLMGEENTFNVKSNIIRADVTFSLQLPKLAFLFAENTEFVGEWELLDIQLSEEGIEETETNYEMLEIEEIRSLIKPRQQFAHKGNFGHALLIAGSKGMAGASVLAARACLRSGVGLLTVHAPLCNNDILQTSAPEAMVETDVSETCFAVPTDTDDYQAVGIGPGLGRNEETEAALIEQLEHCQTPTVLDADALNILANHRHTLTHLPKGSILTPHPKELERLVGKCQDSYERLMKACELAHTAKVHIILKGAYSAIITP
;
A
#
# COMPACT_ATOMS: atom_id res chain seq x y z
N PRO A 1 9.90 5.58 -28.42
CA PRO A 1 9.88 7.04 -28.39
C PRO A 1 9.67 7.64 -29.76
N LEU A 2 8.94 8.78 -29.84
CA LEU A 2 8.81 9.52 -31.09
C LEU A 2 10.16 10.13 -31.51
N SER A 3 10.40 10.23 -32.83
CA SER A 3 11.64 10.76 -33.39
C SER A 3 11.38 11.54 -34.69
N GLY A 4 12.40 12.18 -35.24
CA GLY A 4 12.33 12.87 -36.52
C GLY A 4 11.25 13.96 -36.58
N GLY A 5 10.45 13.97 -37.67
CA GLY A 5 9.39 14.94 -37.89
C GLY A 5 8.29 14.91 -36.82
N PHE A 6 7.92 13.74 -36.30
CA PHE A 6 6.91 13.63 -35.24
C PHE A 6 7.38 14.28 -33.92
N ALA A 7 8.65 14.09 -33.54
CA ALA A 7 9.23 14.76 -32.38
C ALA A 7 9.27 16.29 -32.55
N ALA A 8 9.50 16.79 -33.77
CA ALA A 8 9.46 18.22 -34.05
C ALA A 8 8.04 18.78 -33.89
N VAL A 9 7.02 18.08 -34.39
CA VAL A 9 5.60 18.46 -34.24
C VAL A 9 5.23 18.52 -32.75
N VAL A 10 5.60 17.50 -31.96
CA VAL A 10 5.36 17.47 -30.50
C VAL A 10 5.95 18.72 -29.84
N LYS A 11 7.20 19.06 -30.13
CA LYS A 11 7.86 20.23 -29.54
C LYS A 11 7.15 21.53 -29.93
N TYR A 12 6.67 21.61 -31.18
CA TYR A 12 5.92 22.79 -31.67
C TYR A 12 4.57 22.92 -30.93
N ILE A 13 3.83 21.81 -30.76
CA ILE A 13 2.56 21.81 -30.04
C ILE A 13 2.78 22.19 -28.58
N ASN A 14 3.76 21.58 -27.89
CA ASN A 14 4.08 21.87 -26.49
C ASN A 14 4.55 23.32 -26.25
N ALA A 15 5.04 24.01 -27.28
CA ALA A 15 5.42 25.42 -27.21
C ALA A 15 4.25 26.36 -27.55
N SER A 16 3.12 25.85 -28.01
CA SER A 16 1.94 26.64 -28.35
C SER A 16 1.19 27.07 -27.08
N PRO A 17 0.58 28.28 -27.06
CA PRO A 17 -0.32 28.68 -25.97
C PRO A 17 -1.72 28.10 -26.09
N ALA A 18 -2.00 27.22 -27.05
CA ALA A 18 -3.30 26.61 -27.27
C ALA A 18 -3.54 25.51 -26.24
N MET A 19 -4.80 25.35 -25.83
CA MET A 19 -5.24 24.18 -25.07
C MET A 19 -4.99 22.90 -25.89
N VAL A 20 -4.35 21.94 -25.27
CA VAL A 20 -4.00 20.65 -25.89
C VAL A 20 -4.89 19.55 -25.33
N VAL A 21 -5.66 18.93 -26.20
CA VAL A 21 -6.53 17.78 -25.87
C VAL A 21 -5.97 16.53 -26.54
N SER A 22 -5.74 15.49 -25.76
CA SER A 22 -5.33 14.18 -26.26
C SER A 22 -6.51 13.21 -26.29
N ILE A 23 -6.55 12.39 -27.35
CA ILE A 23 -7.52 11.31 -27.48
C ILE A 23 -6.78 9.99 -27.24
N ASP A 24 -7.33 9.18 -26.37
CA ASP A 24 -6.83 7.89 -25.87
C ASP A 24 -5.56 8.01 -25.01
N ILE A 25 -4.45 8.45 -25.58
CA ILE A 25 -3.18 8.64 -24.89
C ILE A 25 -2.37 9.78 -25.53
N PRO A 26 -1.69 10.65 -24.77
CA PRO A 26 -0.83 11.68 -25.32
C PRO A 26 0.24 11.09 -26.24
N SER A 27 0.32 11.62 -27.48
CA SER A 27 1.31 11.12 -28.46
C SER A 27 2.71 11.11 -27.89
N GLY A 28 3.38 9.97 -27.96
CA GLY A 28 4.71 9.75 -27.43
C GLY A 28 4.75 9.13 -26.04
N LEU A 29 3.69 9.17 -25.26
CA LEU A 29 3.56 8.43 -24.00
C LEU A 29 3.25 6.96 -24.32
N MET A 30 3.90 6.01 -23.63
CA MET A 30 3.56 4.60 -23.68
C MET A 30 2.53 4.29 -22.59
N GLY A 31 1.64 3.30 -22.84
CA GLY A 31 0.54 2.96 -21.95
C GLY A 31 0.96 2.41 -20.59
N GLU A 32 2.16 1.90 -20.48
CA GLU A 32 2.71 1.30 -19.26
C GLU A 32 4.09 1.87 -18.92
N GLU A 33 5.17 1.30 -19.47
CA GLU A 33 6.55 1.65 -19.18
C GLU A 33 7.02 2.88 -19.95
N ASN A 34 7.57 3.86 -19.22
CA ASN A 34 8.16 5.06 -19.79
C ASN A 34 9.59 5.34 -19.28
N THR A 35 10.22 4.40 -18.60
CA THR A 35 11.55 4.53 -17.95
C THR A 35 12.62 5.06 -18.92
N PHE A 36 12.62 4.51 -20.13
CA PHE A 36 13.58 4.88 -21.18
C PHE A 36 12.99 5.78 -22.28
N ASN A 37 11.82 6.39 -22.01
CA ASN A 37 11.16 7.25 -22.97
C ASN A 37 11.81 8.64 -23.03
N VAL A 38 11.75 9.28 -24.19
CA VAL A 38 12.27 10.65 -24.40
C VAL A 38 11.18 11.65 -24.03
N LYS A 39 11.17 12.11 -22.78
CA LYS A 39 10.16 13.01 -22.23
C LYS A 39 9.90 14.26 -23.06
N SER A 40 10.94 14.84 -23.68
CA SER A 40 10.78 16.01 -24.57
C SER A 40 10.00 15.73 -25.86
N ASN A 41 9.76 14.47 -26.18
CA ASN A 41 9.04 14.02 -27.37
C ASN A 41 7.64 13.47 -27.02
N ILE A 42 7.13 13.79 -25.85
CA ILE A 42 5.78 13.46 -25.39
C ILE A 42 4.93 14.72 -25.40
N ILE A 43 3.71 14.62 -25.89
CA ILE A 43 2.70 15.70 -25.81
C ILE A 43 2.40 15.97 -24.34
N ARG A 44 2.33 17.26 -23.98
CA ARG A 44 1.78 17.74 -22.71
C ARG A 44 0.33 18.14 -22.96
N ALA A 45 -0.59 17.27 -22.61
CA ALA A 45 -2.01 17.55 -22.72
C ALA A 45 -2.49 18.32 -21.50
N ASP A 46 -3.45 19.23 -21.69
CA ASP A 46 -4.23 19.82 -20.60
C ASP A 46 -5.32 18.83 -20.18
N VAL A 47 -5.90 18.10 -21.17
CA VAL A 47 -6.92 17.07 -20.93
C VAL A 47 -6.65 15.86 -21.83
N THR A 48 -6.84 14.66 -21.28
CA THR A 48 -6.78 13.39 -22.02
C THR A 48 -8.11 12.64 -21.89
N PHE A 49 -8.77 12.40 -23.01
CA PHE A 49 -9.95 11.51 -23.06
C PHE A 49 -9.51 10.09 -23.40
N SER A 50 -9.41 9.24 -22.38
CA SER A 50 -9.01 7.84 -22.54
C SER A 50 -10.19 6.98 -22.99
N LEU A 51 -9.96 6.11 -23.97
CA LEU A 51 -11.01 5.26 -24.52
C LEU A 51 -11.19 4.02 -23.64
N GLN A 52 -12.40 3.81 -23.14
CA GLN A 52 -12.91 2.68 -22.38
C GLN A 52 -12.18 2.42 -21.05
N LEU A 53 -10.86 2.28 -21.06
CA LEU A 53 -10.05 1.86 -19.90
C LEU A 53 -8.92 2.86 -19.63
N PRO A 54 -8.53 3.06 -18.36
CA PRO A 54 -7.35 3.86 -18.02
C PRO A 54 -6.09 3.13 -18.46
N LYS A 55 -5.04 3.87 -18.74
CA LYS A 55 -3.71 3.32 -19.00
C LYS A 55 -2.90 3.34 -17.71
N LEU A 56 -2.12 2.27 -17.44
CA LEU A 56 -1.30 2.18 -16.23
C LEU A 56 -0.41 3.41 -16.05
N ALA A 57 0.15 3.94 -17.14
CA ALA A 57 0.98 5.13 -17.14
C ALA A 57 0.28 6.38 -16.58
N PHE A 58 -1.04 6.49 -16.62
CA PHE A 58 -1.80 7.62 -16.10
C PHE A 58 -1.81 7.68 -14.57
N LEU A 59 -1.58 6.53 -13.94
CA LEU A 59 -1.58 6.38 -12.49
C LEU A 59 -0.21 6.71 -11.84
N PHE A 60 0.78 7.04 -12.67
CA PHE A 60 2.15 7.36 -12.24
C PHE A 60 2.38 8.87 -12.17
N ALA A 61 2.87 9.34 -11.04
CA ALA A 61 3.05 10.76 -10.75
C ALA A 61 3.93 11.49 -11.77
N GLU A 62 4.98 10.84 -12.28
CA GLU A 62 5.90 11.42 -13.26
C GLU A 62 5.30 11.66 -14.64
N ASN A 63 4.12 11.10 -14.93
CA ASN A 63 3.41 11.24 -16.18
C ASN A 63 2.27 12.27 -16.12
N THR A 64 1.97 12.82 -14.94
CA THR A 64 0.90 13.79 -14.74
C THR A 64 1.10 15.03 -15.64
N GLU A 65 2.34 15.47 -15.86
CA GLU A 65 2.65 16.61 -16.74
C GLU A 65 2.32 16.37 -18.22
N PHE A 66 2.18 15.09 -18.64
CA PHE A 66 1.85 14.72 -20.02
C PHE A 66 0.38 14.43 -20.20
N VAL A 67 -0.25 13.84 -19.19
CA VAL A 67 -1.64 13.38 -19.24
C VAL A 67 -2.63 14.51 -18.96
N GLY A 68 -2.28 15.45 -18.09
CA GLY A 68 -3.18 16.48 -17.59
C GLY A 68 -4.34 15.89 -16.78
N GLU A 69 -5.50 16.54 -16.83
CA GLU A 69 -6.75 15.95 -16.36
C GLU A 69 -7.19 14.85 -17.33
N TRP A 70 -7.73 13.73 -16.83
CA TRP A 70 -8.17 12.67 -17.72
C TRP A 70 -9.55 12.13 -17.35
N GLU A 71 -10.29 11.76 -18.38
CA GLU A 71 -11.62 11.18 -18.28
C GLU A 71 -11.72 9.92 -19.14
N LEU A 72 -12.53 8.95 -18.71
CA LEU A 72 -12.83 7.75 -19.49
C LEU A 72 -14.04 8.01 -20.36
N LEU A 73 -13.88 7.73 -21.66
CA LEU A 73 -14.98 7.72 -22.61
C LEU A 73 -15.39 6.29 -22.90
N ASP A 74 -16.64 5.96 -22.59
CA ASP A 74 -17.24 4.69 -22.97
C ASP A 74 -17.44 4.65 -24.51
N ILE A 75 -16.71 3.77 -25.16
CA ILE A 75 -16.82 3.52 -26.60
C ILE A 75 -17.59 2.23 -26.91
N GLN A 76 -18.27 1.67 -25.91
CA GLN A 76 -19.10 0.50 -25.99
C GLN A 76 -18.35 -0.75 -26.48
N LEU A 77 -17.16 -1.00 -25.93
CA LEU A 77 -16.47 -2.27 -26.12
C LEU A 77 -17.29 -3.42 -25.51
N SER A 78 -17.14 -4.60 -26.07
CA SER A 78 -17.78 -5.80 -25.52
C SER A 78 -17.28 -6.09 -24.11
N GLU A 79 -18.19 -6.15 -23.14
CA GLU A 79 -17.87 -6.55 -21.76
C GLU A 79 -17.22 -7.94 -21.73
N GLU A 80 -17.80 -8.90 -22.47
CA GLU A 80 -17.24 -10.25 -22.61
C GLU A 80 -15.80 -10.23 -23.16
N GLY A 81 -15.53 -9.36 -24.17
CA GLY A 81 -14.18 -9.21 -24.73
C GLY A 81 -13.19 -8.58 -23.76
N ILE A 82 -13.65 -7.71 -22.85
CA ILE A 82 -12.82 -7.14 -21.79
C ILE A 82 -12.52 -8.21 -20.73
N GLU A 83 -13.54 -8.97 -20.28
CA GLU A 83 -13.39 -10.03 -19.28
C GLU A 83 -12.50 -11.19 -19.78
N GLU A 84 -12.57 -11.54 -21.06
CA GLU A 84 -11.74 -12.60 -21.67
C GLU A 84 -10.29 -12.15 -21.96
N THR A 85 -9.99 -10.85 -21.86
CA THR A 85 -8.64 -10.34 -22.12
C THR A 85 -7.74 -10.58 -20.92
N GLU A 86 -6.72 -11.42 -21.09
CA GLU A 86 -5.71 -11.63 -20.06
C GLU A 86 -4.95 -10.34 -19.76
N THR A 87 -4.91 -9.95 -18.48
CA THR A 87 -4.18 -8.80 -17.99
C THR A 87 -3.59 -9.08 -16.60
N ASN A 88 -2.47 -8.43 -16.32
CA ASN A 88 -1.87 -8.44 -14.98
C ASN A 88 -2.34 -7.26 -14.10
N TYR A 89 -3.18 -6.39 -14.64
CA TYR A 89 -3.61 -5.15 -13.99
C TYR A 89 -5.13 -5.06 -13.99
N GLU A 90 -5.70 -4.85 -12.84
CA GLU A 90 -7.12 -4.62 -12.65
C GLU A 90 -7.31 -3.31 -11.88
N MET A 91 -8.35 -2.57 -12.22
CA MET A 91 -8.75 -1.38 -11.47
C MET A 91 -10.00 -1.71 -10.67
N LEU A 92 -9.88 -1.66 -9.33
CA LEU A 92 -11.02 -1.93 -8.44
C LEU A 92 -12.04 -0.79 -8.51
N GLU A 93 -13.29 -1.13 -8.77
CA GLU A 93 -14.41 -0.21 -8.77
C GLU A 93 -15.18 -0.27 -7.45
N ILE A 94 -15.97 0.78 -7.18
CA ILE A 94 -16.71 0.91 -5.91
C ILE A 94 -17.76 -0.20 -5.73
N GLU A 95 -18.33 -0.71 -6.82
CA GLU A 95 -19.33 -1.78 -6.85
C GLU A 95 -18.71 -3.10 -6.42
N GLU A 96 -17.50 -3.41 -6.87
CA GLU A 96 -16.76 -4.60 -6.45
C GLU A 96 -16.46 -4.54 -4.95
N ILE A 97 -15.96 -3.39 -4.47
CA ILE A 97 -15.69 -3.21 -3.03
C ILE A 97 -16.97 -3.36 -2.20
N ARG A 98 -18.09 -2.81 -2.67
CA ARG A 98 -19.40 -2.99 -2.01
C ARG A 98 -19.83 -4.45 -1.92
N SER A 99 -19.56 -5.25 -2.94
CA SER A 99 -19.89 -6.68 -2.95
C SER A 99 -19.13 -7.50 -1.91
N LEU A 100 -17.92 -7.05 -1.54
CA LEU A 100 -17.09 -7.70 -0.52
C LEU A 100 -17.58 -7.41 0.90
N ILE A 101 -18.31 -6.31 1.12
CA ILE A 101 -18.82 -5.91 2.44
C ILE A 101 -20.08 -6.73 2.77
N LYS A 102 -19.93 -7.70 3.66
CA LYS A 102 -21.05 -8.53 4.10
C LYS A 102 -21.81 -7.85 5.26
N PRO A 103 -23.15 -7.74 5.18
CA PRO A 103 -23.94 -7.24 6.30
C PRO A 103 -23.82 -8.15 7.51
N ARG A 104 -23.76 -7.55 8.71
CA ARG A 104 -23.73 -8.30 9.96
C ARG A 104 -25.06 -9.00 10.21
N GLN A 105 -25.01 -10.24 10.65
CA GLN A 105 -26.21 -10.99 11.02
C GLN A 105 -26.81 -10.41 12.31
N GLN A 106 -28.14 -10.48 12.45
CA GLN A 106 -28.89 -9.88 13.57
C GLN A 106 -28.42 -10.37 14.96
N PHE A 107 -28.03 -11.63 15.07
CA PHE A 107 -27.58 -12.23 16.33
C PHE A 107 -26.06 -12.40 16.43
N ALA A 108 -25.31 -11.73 15.55
CA ALA A 108 -23.87 -11.74 15.64
C ALA A 108 -23.38 -10.95 16.86
N HIS A 109 -22.32 -11.43 17.48
CA HIS A 109 -21.67 -10.80 18.62
C HIS A 109 -20.17 -10.58 18.33
N LYS A 110 -19.49 -9.85 19.20
CA LYS A 110 -18.08 -9.47 19.00
C LYS A 110 -17.16 -10.65 18.69
N GLY A 111 -17.39 -11.82 19.28
CA GLY A 111 -16.59 -13.03 19.01
C GLY A 111 -16.69 -13.58 17.58
N ASN A 112 -17.71 -13.17 16.80
CA ASN A 112 -17.85 -13.60 15.40
C ASN A 112 -16.98 -12.79 14.43
N PHE A 113 -16.34 -11.71 14.90
CA PHE A 113 -15.58 -10.78 14.07
C PHE A 113 -14.07 -10.78 14.38
N GLY A 114 -13.59 -11.85 15.01
CA GLY A 114 -12.20 -12.08 15.32
C GLY A 114 -11.62 -11.21 16.43
N HIS A 115 -10.43 -11.58 16.84
CA HIS A 115 -9.60 -10.86 17.81
C HIS A 115 -8.28 -10.50 17.16
N ALA A 116 -7.97 -9.23 17.07
CA ALA A 116 -6.71 -8.74 16.52
C ALA A 116 -5.75 -8.32 17.64
N LEU A 117 -4.46 -8.55 17.41
CA LEU A 117 -3.37 -7.98 18.17
C LEU A 117 -2.73 -6.85 17.41
N LEU A 118 -2.47 -5.73 18.07
CA LEU A 118 -1.73 -4.60 17.50
C LEU A 118 -0.49 -4.34 18.37
N ILE A 119 0.70 -4.53 17.82
CA ILE A 119 1.97 -4.18 18.48
C ILE A 119 2.42 -2.82 17.94
N ALA A 120 2.24 -1.76 18.73
CA ALA A 120 2.41 -0.41 18.25
C ALA A 120 2.69 0.61 19.36
N GLY A 121 3.38 1.68 18.97
CA GLY A 121 3.70 2.79 19.86
C GLY A 121 5.01 2.60 20.63
N SER A 122 5.59 3.73 20.99
CA SER A 122 6.74 3.86 21.87
C SER A 122 6.64 5.17 22.61
N LYS A 123 7.56 5.45 23.54
CA LYS A 123 7.60 6.72 24.26
C LYS A 123 7.66 7.91 23.27
N GLY A 124 6.66 8.79 23.33
CA GLY A 124 6.51 9.92 22.43
C GLY A 124 5.76 9.60 21.13
N MET A 125 5.40 8.33 20.87
CA MET A 125 4.71 7.87 19.67
C MET A 125 3.38 7.16 19.97
N ALA A 126 2.78 7.38 21.14
CA ALA A 126 1.49 6.83 21.53
C ALA A 126 0.34 7.17 20.55
N GLY A 127 0.42 8.33 19.90
CA GLY A 127 -0.58 8.75 18.91
C GLY A 127 -0.70 7.78 17.74
N ALA A 128 0.40 7.15 17.32
CA ALA A 128 0.39 6.16 16.24
C ALA A 128 -0.39 4.90 16.65
N SER A 129 -0.17 4.39 17.87
CA SER A 129 -0.91 3.22 18.39
C SER A 129 -2.40 3.55 18.58
N VAL A 130 -2.75 4.75 19.04
CA VAL A 130 -4.16 5.19 19.16
C VAL A 130 -4.85 5.26 17.80
N LEU A 131 -4.21 5.83 16.78
CA LEU A 131 -4.77 5.92 15.44
C LEU A 131 -4.98 4.53 14.81
N ALA A 132 -3.98 3.66 14.96
CA ALA A 132 -4.07 2.29 14.45
C ALA A 132 -5.16 1.48 15.18
N ALA A 133 -5.26 1.60 16.52
CA ALA A 133 -6.30 0.96 17.32
C ALA A 133 -7.71 1.41 16.89
N ARG A 134 -7.92 2.71 16.76
CA ARG A 134 -9.20 3.27 16.30
C ARG A 134 -9.55 2.83 14.87
N ALA A 135 -8.57 2.77 13.97
CA ALA A 135 -8.78 2.30 12.61
C ALA A 135 -9.22 0.84 12.61
N CYS A 136 -8.52 -0.04 13.36
CA CYS A 136 -8.85 -1.45 13.49
C CYS A 136 -10.28 -1.65 14.04
N LEU A 137 -10.65 -0.96 15.13
CA LEU A 137 -11.98 -1.02 15.73
C LEU A 137 -13.07 -0.57 14.75
N ARG A 138 -12.85 0.53 14.04
CA ARG A 138 -13.79 1.05 13.03
C ARG A 138 -13.91 0.19 11.78
N SER A 139 -12.88 -0.57 11.45
CA SER A 139 -12.91 -1.55 10.35
C SER A 139 -13.76 -2.78 10.69
N GLY A 140 -14.19 -2.92 11.96
CA GLY A 140 -15.20 -3.90 12.33
C GLY A 140 -14.67 -5.14 13.04
N VAL A 141 -13.43 -5.14 13.53
CA VAL A 141 -12.92 -6.21 14.39
C VAL A 141 -13.79 -6.38 15.63
N GLY A 142 -13.96 -7.62 16.07
CA GLY A 142 -14.78 -7.94 17.26
C GLY A 142 -14.08 -7.59 18.56
N LEU A 143 -12.82 -7.90 18.66
CA LEU A 143 -11.96 -7.63 19.81
C LEU A 143 -10.60 -7.12 19.32
N LEU A 144 -10.02 -6.19 20.05
CA LEU A 144 -8.68 -5.69 19.81
C LEU A 144 -7.88 -5.67 21.12
N THR A 145 -6.69 -6.24 21.09
CA THR A 145 -5.65 -6.03 22.10
C THR A 145 -4.54 -5.19 21.49
N VAL A 146 -4.07 -4.19 22.23
CA VAL A 146 -2.89 -3.40 21.85
C VAL A 146 -1.77 -3.75 22.81
N HIS A 147 -0.70 -4.35 22.28
CA HIS A 147 0.56 -4.52 23.00
C HIS A 147 1.39 -3.25 22.83
N ALA A 148 1.70 -2.60 23.93
CA ALA A 148 2.39 -1.31 23.92
C ALA A 148 3.25 -1.12 25.19
N PRO A 149 4.29 -0.26 25.15
CA PRO A 149 5.07 0.05 26.34
C PRO A 149 4.21 0.65 27.44
N LEU A 150 4.61 0.43 28.69
CA LEU A 150 3.84 0.84 29.88
C LEU A 150 3.46 2.33 29.86
N CYS A 151 4.32 3.21 29.37
CA CYS A 151 4.03 4.66 29.29
C CYS A 151 2.87 5.03 28.38
N ASN A 152 2.40 4.12 27.51
CA ASN A 152 1.29 4.35 26.59
C ASN A 152 -0.05 3.83 27.15
N ASN A 153 -0.07 3.07 28.24
CA ASN A 153 -1.26 2.45 28.79
C ASN A 153 -2.41 3.45 29.01
N ASP A 154 -2.19 4.48 29.81
CA ASP A 154 -3.24 5.44 30.18
C ASP A 154 -3.75 6.23 28.97
N ILE A 155 -2.84 6.50 28.02
CA ILE A 155 -3.18 7.18 26.76
C ILE A 155 -4.13 6.31 25.93
N LEU A 156 -3.83 5.01 25.78
CA LEU A 156 -4.65 4.05 25.03
C LEU A 156 -5.99 3.83 25.70
N GLN A 157 -6.02 3.59 27.03
CA GLN A 157 -7.24 3.39 27.79
C GLN A 157 -8.18 4.61 27.75
N THR A 158 -7.61 5.80 27.67
CA THR A 158 -8.38 7.05 27.55
C THR A 158 -8.87 7.30 26.11
N SER A 159 -8.00 7.02 25.12
CA SER A 159 -8.23 7.42 23.73
C SER A 159 -8.92 6.35 22.88
N ALA A 160 -8.80 5.08 23.24
CA ALA A 160 -9.43 3.93 22.57
C ALA A 160 -9.95 2.94 23.63
N PRO A 161 -10.96 3.33 24.44
CA PRO A 161 -11.40 2.54 25.61
C PRO A 161 -12.02 1.19 25.23
N GLU A 162 -12.36 0.97 23.98
CA GLU A 162 -12.85 -0.32 23.47
C GLU A 162 -11.73 -1.35 23.28
N ALA A 163 -10.46 -0.92 23.21
CA ALA A 163 -9.32 -1.80 23.09
C ALA A 163 -8.84 -2.27 24.48
N MET A 164 -8.47 -3.54 24.56
CA MET A 164 -7.69 -4.05 25.69
C MET A 164 -6.22 -3.62 25.50
N VAL A 165 -5.51 -3.42 26.59
CA VAL A 165 -4.07 -3.09 26.54
C VAL A 165 -3.28 -4.16 27.29
N GLU A 166 -2.32 -4.73 26.62
CA GLU A 166 -1.27 -5.55 27.17
C GLU A 166 0.02 -4.73 27.23
N THR A 167 0.56 -4.54 28.41
CA THR A 167 1.75 -3.72 28.61
C THR A 167 3.02 -4.53 28.45
N ASP A 168 3.96 -4.04 27.64
CA ASP A 168 5.32 -4.55 27.57
C ASP A 168 6.02 -4.45 28.93
N VAL A 169 7.04 -5.26 29.15
CA VAL A 169 7.92 -5.16 30.34
C VAL A 169 8.73 -3.87 30.32
N SER A 170 8.99 -3.32 29.15
CA SER A 170 9.66 -2.03 28.98
C SER A 170 8.70 -0.87 29.22
N GLU A 171 9.18 0.14 29.89
CA GLU A 171 8.43 1.38 30.09
C GLU A 171 8.28 2.19 28.79
N THR A 172 9.20 2.05 27.82
CA THR A 172 9.37 3.02 26.74
C THR A 172 9.28 2.48 25.33
N CYS A 173 9.44 1.18 25.10
CA CYS A 173 9.47 0.58 23.76
C CYS A 173 8.96 -0.87 23.78
N PHE A 174 8.78 -1.44 22.61
CA PHE A 174 8.55 -2.87 22.42
C PHE A 174 9.88 -3.60 22.65
N ALA A 175 9.96 -4.43 23.69
CA ALA A 175 11.17 -5.07 24.14
C ALA A 175 11.10 -6.59 24.20
N VAL A 176 9.89 -7.16 24.32
CA VAL A 176 9.70 -8.61 24.48
C VAL A 176 8.57 -9.08 23.56
N PRO A 177 8.79 -10.14 22.76
CA PRO A 177 7.74 -10.78 21.98
C PRO A 177 6.55 -11.19 22.84
N THR A 178 5.35 -11.10 22.25
CA THR A 178 4.11 -11.54 22.89
C THR A 178 3.51 -12.73 22.12
N ASP A 179 2.75 -13.55 22.83
CA ASP A 179 2.05 -14.68 22.24
C ASP A 179 0.99 -14.22 21.22
N THR A 180 0.95 -14.89 20.08
CA THR A 180 0.03 -14.57 18.98
C THR A 180 -0.99 -15.66 18.69
N ASP A 181 -1.01 -16.77 19.42
CA ASP A 181 -1.80 -17.97 19.08
C ASP A 181 -3.32 -17.74 19.21
N ASP A 182 -3.73 -16.87 20.12
CA ASP A 182 -5.15 -16.54 20.35
C ASP A 182 -5.71 -15.48 19.37
N TYR A 183 -4.90 -14.94 18.49
CA TYR A 183 -5.29 -13.86 17.57
C TYR A 183 -5.44 -14.36 16.14
N GLN A 184 -6.46 -13.86 15.43
CA GLN A 184 -6.72 -14.18 14.03
C GLN A 184 -5.95 -13.26 13.07
N ALA A 185 -5.46 -12.12 13.55
CA ALA A 185 -4.62 -11.20 12.79
C ALA A 185 -3.71 -10.41 13.73
N VAL A 186 -2.52 -10.11 13.26
CA VAL A 186 -1.53 -9.30 13.99
C VAL A 186 -1.15 -8.10 13.14
N GLY A 187 -1.12 -6.92 13.74
CA GLY A 187 -0.61 -5.70 13.11
C GLY A 187 0.62 -5.20 13.87
N ILE A 188 1.71 -4.88 13.19
CA ILE A 188 2.96 -4.45 13.84
C ILE A 188 3.54 -3.24 13.11
N GLY A 189 4.00 -2.24 13.87
CA GLY A 189 4.90 -1.23 13.35
C GLY A 189 4.58 0.23 13.60
N PRO A 190 3.32 0.68 13.63
CA PRO A 190 3.01 2.09 13.80
C PRO A 190 3.61 2.68 15.07
N GLY A 191 4.59 3.60 14.93
CA GLY A 191 5.23 4.27 16.04
C GLY A 191 6.06 3.36 16.98
N LEU A 192 6.53 2.23 16.46
CA LEU A 192 7.26 1.23 17.25
C LEU A 192 8.64 1.73 17.71
N GLY A 193 9.25 2.61 16.92
CA GLY A 193 10.65 3.00 17.07
C GLY A 193 11.60 2.01 16.41
N ARG A 194 12.91 2.34 16.45
CA ARG A 194 13.94 1.55 15.78
C ARG A 194 15.22 1.48 16.63
N ASN A 195 15.06 1.39 17.94
CA ASN A 195 16.20 1.13 18.82
C ASN A 195 16.56 -0.36 18.78
N GLU A 196 17.75 -0.71 19.23
CA GLU A 196 18.28 -2.08 19.16
C GLU A 196 17.40 -3.11 19.89
N GLU A 197 16.78 -2.73 21.02
CA GLU A 197 15.90 -3.58 21.80
C GLU A 197 14.61 -3.91 21.01
N THR A 198 13.98 -2.89 20.42
CA THR A 198 12.80 -3.05 19.55
C THR A 198 13.11 -3.84 18.29
N GLU A 199 14.27 -3.62 17.68
CA GLU A 199 14.72 -4.36 16.50
C GLU A 199 14.87 -5.85 16.82
N ALA A 200 15.54 -6.19 17.92
CA ALA A 200 15.69 -7.57 18.36
C ALA A 200 14.35 -8.24 18.68
N ALA A 201 13.48 -7.57 19.44
CA ALA A 201 12.16 -8.07 19.79
C ALA A 201 11.26 -8.29 18.57
N LEU A 202 11.31 -7.39 17.58
CA LEU A 202 10.53 -7.55 16.34
C LEU A 202 10.98 -8.77 15.54
N ILE A 203 12.28 -8.97 15.37
CA ILE A 203 12.79 -10.13 14.62
C ILE A 203 12.39 -11.43 15.32
N GLU A 204 12.57 -11.52 16.62
CA GLU A 204 12.16 -12.66 17.42
C GLU A 204 10.64 -12.89 17.34
N GLN A 205 9.82 -11.82 17.42
CA GLN A 205 8.37 -11.89 17.26
C GLN A 205 7.97 -12.53 15.92
N LEU A 206 8.60 -12.10 14.82
CA LEU A 206 8.29 -12.58 13.48
C LEU A 206 8.78 -14.02 13.24
N GLU A 207 9.84 -14.46 13.89
CA GLU A 207 10.33 -15.85 13.81
C GLU A 207 9.36 -16.85 14.44
N HIS A 208 8.63 -16.43 15.46
CA HIS A 208 7.69 -17.30 16.19
C HIS A 208 6.22 -17.12 15.76
N CYS A 209 5.87 -16.01 15.11
CA CYS A 209 4.51 -15.72 14.70
C CYS A 209 4.07 -16.62 13.54
N GLN A 210 2.94 -17.34 13.73
CA GLN A 210 2.30 -18.15 12.69
C GLN A 210 1.03 -17.50 12.12
N THR A 211 0.55 -16.45 12.77
CA THR A 211 -0.64 -15.69 12.37
C THR A 211 -0.31 -14.70 11.24
N PRO A 212 -1.15 -14.59 10.19
CA PRO A 212 -0.95 -13.59 9.15
C PRO A 212 -0.79 -12.18 9.74
N THR A 213 0.26 -11.48 9.34
CA THR A 213 0.69 -10.24 9.98
C THR A 213 0.68 -9.08 8.99
N VAL A 214 0.13 -7.94 9.42
CA VAL A 214 0.22 -6.67 8.69
C VAL A 214 1.39 -5.88 9.24
N LEU A 215 2.35 -5.54 8.37
CA LEU A 215 3.59 -4.84 8.72
C LEU A 215 3.61 -3.44 8.08
N ASP A 216 3.75 -2.42 8.91
CA ASP A 216 3.76 -1.01 8.47
C ASP A 216 4.88 -0.21 9.15
N ALA A 217 5.19 0.93 8.61
CA ALA A 217 6.02 1.97 9.23
C ALA A 217 7.38 1.46 9.76
N ASP A 218 7.62 1.53 11.08
CA ASP A 218 8.91 1.18 11.65
C ASP A 218 9.22 -0.32 11.54
N ALA A 219 8.23 -1.20 11.50
CA ALA A 219 8.46 -2.62 11.24
C ALA A 219 9.07 -2.83 9.83
N LEU A 220 8.57 -2.13 8.81
CA LEU A 220 9.14 -2.19 7.46
C LEU A 220 10.57 -1.61 7.41
N ASN A 221 10.81 -0.54 8.17
CA ASN A 221 12.14 0.07 8.27
C ASN A 221 13.16 -0.87 8.92
N ILE A 222 12.77 -1.62 9.93
CA ILE A 222 13.60 -2.64 10.59
C ILE A 222 13.86 -3.79 9.62
N LEU A 223 12.82 -4.31 8.96
CA LEU A 223 12.93 -5.39 8.00
C LEU A 223 13.82 -5.06 6.80
N ALA A 224 13.97 -3.80 6.44
CA ALA A 224 14.90 -3.38 5.40
C ALA A 224 16.37 -3.74 5.72
N ASN A 225 16.73 -3.81 7.00
CA ASN A 225 18.03 -4.27 7.48
C ASN A 225 18.10 -5.79 7.69
N HIS A 226 16.94 -6.46 7.81
CA HIS A 226 16.80 -7.90 8.08
C HIS A 226 15.98 -8.61 7.00
N ARG A 227 16.34 -8.40 5.73
CA ARG A 227 15.54 -8.87 4.56
C ARG A 227 15.29 -10.38 4.53
N HIS A 228 16.15 -11.17 5.15
CA HIS A 228 15.98 -12.62 5.25
C HIS A 228 14.69 -13.00 5.99
N THR A 229 14.24 -12.20 6.96
CA THR A 229 13.01 -12.41 7.71
C THR A 229 11.76 -12.34 6.83
N LEU A 230 11.80 -11.56 5.73
CA LEU A 230 10.67 -11.44 4.80
C LEU A 230 10.23 -12.77 4.20
N THR A 231 11.15 -13.71 3.97
CA THR A 231 10.85 -15.03 3.39
C THR A 231 10.31 -16.02 4.41
N HIS A 232 10.29 -15.64 5.69
CA HIS A 232 9.78 -16.45 6.80
C HIS A 232 8.43 -15.94 7.34
N LEU A 233 7.91 -14.85 6.78
CA LEU A 233 6.62 -14.32 7.18
C LEU A 233 5.49 -15.33 6.95
N PRO A 234 4.48 -15.39 7.82
CA PRO A 234 3.33 -16.25 7.64
C PRO A 234 2.61 -15.98 6.31
N LYS A 235 2.14 -17.05 5.67
CA LYS A 235 1.39 -16.93 4.41
C LYS A 235 0.17 -16.01 4.60
N GLY A 236 -0.03 -15.10 3.66
CA GLY A 236 -1.11 -14.11 3.72
C GLY A 236 -0.75 -12.84 4.49
N SER A 237 0.50 -12.70 4.94
CA SER A 237 0.99 -11.43 5.51
C SER A 237 0.94 -10.30 4.49
N ILE A 238 0.77 -9.09 5.00
CA ILE A 238 0.57 -7.88 4.19
C ILE A 238 1.63 -6.83 4.58
N LEU A 239 2.35 -6.31 3.61
CA LEU A 239 3.23 -5.16 3.78
C LEU A 239 2.53 -3.91 3.25
N THR A 240 2.60 -2.79 3.97
CA THR A 240 1.92 -1.55 3.58
C THR A 240 2.88 -0.37 3.39
N PRO A 241 3.92 -0.51 2.53
CA PRO A 241 4.93 0.51 2.37
C PRO A 241 4.42 1.75 1.62
N HIS A 242 4.86 2.92 2.06
CA HIS A 242 4.91 4.08 1.16
C HIS A 242 6.17 3.99 0.26
N PRO A 243 6.30 4.80 -0.83
CA PRO A 243 7.41 4.66 -1.79
C PRO A 243 8.81 4.58 -1.19
N LYS A 244 9.10 5.41 -0.17
CA LYS A 244 10.43 5.42 0.47
C LYS A 244 10.69 4.19 1.36
N GLU A 245 9.66 3.64 1.99
CA GLU A 245 9.77 2.38 2.75
C GLU A 245 10.04 1.22 1.81
N LEU A 246 9.32 1.16 0.69
CA LEU A 246 9.57 0.14 -0.34
C LEU A 246 11.00 0.23 -0.87
N GLU A 247 11.49 1.43 -1.20
CA GLU A 247 12.88 1.61 -1.69
C GLU A 247 13.95 1.17 -0.68
N ARG A 248 13.67 1.21 0.62
CA ARG A 248 14.57 0.62 1.63
C ARG A 248 14.60 -0.90 1.54
N LEU A 249 13.47 -1.51 1.23
CA LEU A 249 13.34 -2.97 1.08
C LEU A 249 13.95 -3.49 -0.23
N VAL A 250 13.69 -2.82 -1.36
CA VAL A 250 14.03 -3.33 -2.70
C VAL A 250 15.15 -2.56 -3.41
N GLY A 251 15.64 -1.48 -2.81
CA GLY A 251 16.61 -0.57 -3.43
C GLY A 251 15.93 0.58 -4.17
N LYS A 252 16.74 1.58 -4.57
CA LYS A 252 16.25 2.77 -5.28
C LYS A 252 15.54 2.39 -6.58
N CYS A 253 14.52 3.16 -6.93
CA CYS A 253 13.76 3.04 -8.17
C CYS A 253 13.93 4.32 -9.00
N GLN A 254 14.00 4.18 -10.33
CA GLN A 254 14.15 5.32 -11.24
C GLN A 254 12.82 6.06 -11.43
N ASP A 255 11.70 5.32 -11.42
CA ASP A 255 10.34 5.81 -11.62
C ASP A 255 9.30 4.93 -10.91
N SER A 256 8.02 5.23 -11.12
CA SER A 256 6.92 4.48 -10.51
C SER A 256 6.72 3.10 -11.14
N TYR A 257 7.03 2.94 -12.43
CA TYR A 257 6.95 1.63 -13.09
C TYR A 257 7.98 0.65 -12.51
N GLU A 258 9.26 1.05 -12.43
CA GLU A 258 10.30 0.21 -11.81
C GLU A 258 9.96 -0.12 -10.36
N ARG A 259 9.40 0.87 -9.63
CA ARG A 259 8.95 0.66 -8.24
C ARG A 259 7.86 -0.39 -8.15
N LEU A 260 6.86 -0.36 -9.05
CA LEU A 260 5.79 -1.34 -9.11
C LEU A 260 6.35 -2.73 -9.42
N MET A 261 7.25 -2.85 -10.42
CA MET A 261 7.85 -4.14 -10.80
C MET A 261 8.66 -4.75 -9.66
N LYS A 262 9.47 -3.95 -8.95
CA LYS A 262 10.22 -4.42 -7.77
C LYS A 262 9.29 -4.82 -6.61
N ALA A 263 8.16 -4.15 -6.45
CA ALA A 263 7.16 -4.55 -5.47
C ALA A 263 6.51 -5.90 -5.85
N CYS A 264 6.21 -6.12 -7.12
CA CYS A 264 5.72 -7.41 -7.62
C CYS A 264 6.75 -8.54 -7.39
N GLU A 265 8.04 -8.28 -7.69
CA GLU A 265 9.11 -9.24 -7.43
C GLU A 265 9.23 -9.59 -5.95
N LEU A 266 9.15 -8.58 -5.06
CA LEU A 266 9.17 -8.79 -3.61
C LEU A 266 7.95 -9.61 -3.15
N ALA A 267 6.74 -9.26 -3.60
CA ALA A 267 5.51 -9.96 -3.24
C ALA A 267 5.60 -11.45 -3.62
N HIS A 268 6.04 -11.73 -4.85
CA HIS A 268 6.21 -13.09 -5.35
C HIS A 268 7.29 -13.87 -4.58
N THR A 269 8.46 -13.25 -4.33
CA THR A 269 9.59 -13.92 -3.66
C THR A 269 9.31 -14.19 -2.18
N ALA A 270 8.74 -13.22 -1.47
CA ALA A 270 8.40 -13.34 -0.06
C ALA A 270 7.04 -14.00 0.18
N LYS A 271 6.23 -14.23 -0.87
CA LYS A 271 4.85 -14.78 -0.81
C LYS A 271 3.93 -13.98 0.11
N VAL A 272 4.02 -12.66 0.02
CA VAL A 272 3.24 -11.69 0.79
C VAL A 272 2.43 -10.79 -0.13
N HIS A 273 1.36 -10.23 0.40
CA HIS A 273 0.66 -9.14 -0.28
C HIS A 273 1.36 -7.81 0.02
N ILE A 274 1.36 -6.90 -0.96
CA ILE A 274 1.90 -5.55 -0.77
C ILE A 274 0.83 -4.52 -1.13
N ILE A 275 0.58 -3.57 -0.22
CA ILE A 275 -0.21 -2.38 -0.50
C ILE A 275 0.76 -1.22 -0.64
N LEU A 276 1.15 -0.91 -1.87
CA LEU A 276 2.01 0.22 -2.18
C LEU A 276 1.19 1.51 -2.14
N LYS A 277 1.43 2.32 -1.10
CA LYS A 277 0.68 3.56 -0.85
C LYS A 277 1.06 4.66 -1.86
N GLY A 278 0.05 5.37 -2.39
CA GLY A 278 0.20 6.48 -3.32
C GLY A 278 -1.13 7.19 -3.54
N ALA A 279 -1.17 8.16 -4.45
CA ALA A 279 -2.42 8.77 -4.90
C ALA A 279 -3.36 7.68 -5.47
N TYR A 280 -2.78 6.78 -6.24
CA TYR A 280 -3.36 5.49 -6.60
C TYR A 280 -2.56 4.42 -5.86
N SER A 281 -3.21 3.74 -4.92
CA SER A 281 -2.59 2.63 -4.19
C SER A 281 -2.63 1.36 -5.03
N ALA A 282 -1.49 0.67 -5.15
CA ALA A 282 -1.45 -0.61 -5.82
C ALA A 282 -1.54 -1.76 -4.80
N ILE A 283 -2.46 -2.70 -5.02
CA ILE A 283 -2.59 -3.95 -4.28
C ILE A 283 -1.90 -5.03 -5.12
N ILE A 284 -0.85 -5.62 -4.58
CA ILE A 284 -0.01 -6.58 -5.27
C ILE A 284 -0.13 -7.92 -4.54
N THR A 285 -0.49 -8.93 -5.30
CA THR A 285 -0.59 -10.31 -4.80
C THR A 285 0.68 -11.11 -5.11
N PRO A 286 0.98 -12.19 -4.34
CA PRO A 286 2.15 -13.05 -4.53
C PRO A 286 2.24 -13.71 -5.89
#